data_5fa993421b2031b28cc74c3cb876d7db
#
_entry.id   5fa993421b2031b28cc74c3cb876d7db
#
_cell.length_a   1.000
_cell.length_b   1.000
_cell.length_c   1.000
_cell.angle_alpha   90.00
_cell.angle_beta   90.00
_cell.angle_gamma   90.00
#
_symmetry.space_group_name_H-M   'P 1'
#
loop_
_entity.id
_entity.type
_entity.pdbx_description
1 polymer ?
#
loop_
_entity_poly.entity_id
_entity_poly.type
_entity_poly.pdbx_seq_one_letter_code
_entity_poly.pdbx_strand_id
1 'polypeptide(L)'
;GIQRGLYSNEAGAGSVPHAAASARPVPNHPVTQGYVQMLGVFLDTMVLCTCTAFIILLADINFTGEMEGIRVTQSAITHHLGENGVYFVSAAISLFAFTSVVANYAYAESNLHFFKLDNKIGRTLYTTMYLAMVLWGSSASLKQVWSMADVALGLMTLVNVIAIVQLTPTIVALTKDYNNKRKIVNVTDEDMAFKAEDIQLQGKVEPGIWQK
;
A
#
# COMPACT_ATOMS: atom_id res chain seq x y z
N GLY A 1 -18.06 -3.51 3.57
CA GLY A 1 -16.99 -4.51 3.38
C GLY A 1 -15.97 -4.13 2.32
N ILE A 2 -16.33 -4.13 1.03
CA ILE A 2 -15.38 -3.95 -0.10
C ILE A 2 -14.61 -2.62 0.01
N GLN A 3 -15.30 -1.51 0.21
CA GLN A 3 -14.68 -0.19 0.31
C GLN A 3 -13.61 -0.14 1.42
N ARG A 4 -13.89 -0.69 2.60
CA ARG A 4 -12.93 -0.70 3.72
C ARG A 4 -11.79 -1.70 3.52
N GLY A 5 -12.02 -2.79 2.79
CA GLY A 5 -10.97 -3.73 2.41
C GLY A 5 -9.91 -3.09 1.50
N LEU A 6 -10.30 -2.17 0.62
CA LEU A 6 -9.35 -1.42 -0.23
C LEU A 6 -8.42 -0.49 0.57
N TYR A 7 -8.81 -0.05 1.76
CA TYR A 7 -7.93 0.75 2.62
C TYR A 7 -6.83 -0.07 3.27
N SER A 8 -7.07 -1.35 3.57
CA SER A 8 -6.10 -2.20 4.27
C SER A 8 -4.88 -2.51 3.39
N ASN A 9 -5.11 -2.91 2.16
CA ASN A 9 -4.06 -3.36 1.24
C ASN A 9 -3.73 -2.37 0.13
N GLU A 10 -4.48 -1.26 0.01
CA GLU A 10 -4.33 -0.23 -1.01
C GLU A 10 -4.27 -0.75 -2.46
N ALA A 11 -4.75 -1.99 -2.70
CA ALA A 11 -4.72 -2.63 -4.00
C ALA A 11 -5.57 -1.86 -5.00
N GLY A 12 -4.95 -1.35 -6.05
CA GLY A 12 -5.61 -0.54 -7.07
C GLY A 12 -5.72 0.96 -6.73
N ALA A 13 -5.35 1.40 -5.54
CA ALA A 13 -5.36 2.81 -5.15
C ALA A 13 -4.26 3.64 -5.83
N GLY A 14 -3.10 3.01 -6.15
CA GLY A 14 -2.00 3.68 -6.83
C GLY A 14 -0.88 4.18 -5.91
N SER A 15 -0.96 3.97 -4.61
CA SER A 15 0.08 4.31 -3.62
C SER A 15 1.20 3.27 -3.59
N VAL A 16 0.87 1.99 -3.60
CA VAL A 16 1.82 0.87 -3.53
C VAL A 16 2.92 0.90 -4.59
N PRO A 17 2.71 1.34 -5.85
CA PRO A 17 3.78 1.49 -6.84
C PRO A 17 4.96 2.34 -6.38
N HIS A 18 4.76 3.34 -5.52
CA HIS A 18 5.85 4.16 -4.97
C HIS A 18 6.80 3.34 -4.09
N ALA A 19 6.25 2.49 -3.22
CA ALA A 19 7.05 1.57 -2.41
C ALA A 19 7.71 0.50 -3.28
N ALA A 20 6.97 -0.08 -4.22
CA ALA A 20 7.46 -1.11 -5.12
C ALA A 20 8.63 -0.61 -5.98
N ALA A 21 8.58 0.64 -6.45
CA ALA A 21 9.63 1.24 -7.26
C ALA A 21 10.94 1.46 -6.49
N SER A 22 10.90 1.57 -5.15
CA SER A 22 12.10 1.73 -4.32
C SER A 22 12.78 0.38 -4.00
N ALA A 23 12.11 -0.73 -4.22
CA ALA A 23 12.62 -2.06 -3.91
C ALA A 23 13.64 -2.53 -4.98
N ARG A 24 14.60 -3.35 -4.51
CA ARG A 24 15.56 -4.05 -5.39
C ARG A 24 15.31 -5.55 -5.27
N PRO A 25 14.44 -6.11 -6.10
CA PRO A 25 14.11 -7.53 -6.04
C PRO A 25 15.27 -8.41 -6.52
N VAL A 26 15.32 -9.63 -6.00
CA VAL A 26 16.20 -10.69 -6.48
C VAL A 26 15.32 -11.86 -6.90
N PRO A 27 15.39 -12.30 -8.18
CA PRO A 27 16.15 -11.73 -9.30
C PRO A 27 15.70 -10.31 -9.68
N ASN A 28 16.61 -9.52 -10.28
CA ASN A 28 16.38 -8.12 -10.66
C ASN A 28 15.42 -8.02 -11.86
N HIS A 29 14.14 -8.26 -11.61
CA HIS A 29 13.08 -8.22 -12.62
C HIS A 29 11.82 -7.56 -12.04
N PRO A 30 11.12 -6.67 -12.78
CA PRO A 30 9.94 -5.97 -12.29
C PRO A 30 8.83 -6.91 -11.80
N VAL A 31 8.64 -8.03 -12.48
CA VAL A 31 7.63 -9.05 -12.15
C VAL A 31 7.89 -9.69 -10.79
N THR A 32 9.14 -9.84 -10.37
CA THR A 32 9.48 -10.36 -9.03
C THR A 32 8.85 -9.49 -7.94
N GLN A 33 9.03 -8.17 -8.05
CA GLN A 33 8.41 -7.22 -7.11
C GLN A 33 6.89 -7.23 -7.21
N GLY A 34 6.34 -7.38 -8.43
CA GLY A 34 4.89 -7.53 -8.63
C GLY A 34 4.33 -8.74 -7.89
N TYR A 35 4.96 -9.90 -7.96
CA TYR A 35 4.53 -11.10 -7.22
C TYR A 35 4.65 -10.93 -5.70
N VAL A 36 5.69 -10.26 -5.21
CA VAL A 36 5.82 -9.94 -3.78
C VAL A 36 4.66 -9.07 -3.30
N GLN A 37 4.29 -8.05 -4.08
CA GLN A 37 3.14 -7.20 -3.73
C GLN A 37 1.82 -7.97 -3.79
N MET A 38 1.62 -8.84 -4.76
CA MET A 38 0.42 -9.70 -4.83
C MET A 38 0.31 -10.62 -3.61
N LEU A 39 1.43 -11.21 -3.18
CA LEU A 39 1.48 -12.03 -1.97
C LEU A 39 1.15 -11.19 -0.72
N GLY A 40 1.68 -9.98 -0.64
CA GLY A 40 1.38 -9.03 0.45
C GLY A 40 -0.12 -8.74 0.57
N VAL A 41 -0.77 -8.40 -0.56
CA VAL A 41 -2.23 -8.17 -0.60
C VAL A 41 -3.02 -9.41 -0.17
N PHE A 42 -2.60 -10.59 -0.63
CA PHE A 42 -3.24 -11.85 -0.23
C PHE A 42 -3.13 -12.10 1.28
N LEU A 43 -1.93 -11.95 1.85
CA LEU A 43 -1.70 -12.16 3.29
C LEU A 43 -2.45 -11.12 4.13
N ASP A 44 -2.45 -9.86 3.72
CA ASP A 44 -3.19 -8.81 4.43
C ASP A 44 -4.70 -9.12 4.47
N THR A 45 -5.30 -9.44 3.33
CA THR A 45 -6.74 -9.65 3.24
C THR A 45 -7.16 -11.00 3.83
N MET A 46 -6.50 -12.09 3.43
CA MET A 46 -6.93 -13.45 3.81
C MET A 46 -6.49 -13.86 5.21
N VAL A 47 -5.38 -13.32 5.72
CA VAL A 47 -4.90 -13.67 7.05
C VAL A 47 -5.23 -12.56 8.04
N LEU A 48 -4.67 -11.36 7.90
CA LEU A 48 -4.79 -10.31 8.91
C LEU A 48 -6.22 -9.81 9.07
N CYS A 49 -6.91 -9.48 7.97
CA CYS A 49 -8.30 -9.00 8.04
C CYS A 49 -9.25 -10.09 8.52
N THR A 50 -9.04 -11.35 8.13
CA THR A 50 -9.86 -12.48 8.58
C THR A 50 -9.65 -12.76 10.07
N CYS A 51 -8.40 -12.72 10.57
CA CYS A 51 -8.12 -12.85 12.00
C CYS A 51 -8.82 -11.74 12.80
N THR A 52 -8.75 -10.50 12.34
CA THR A 52 -9.43 -9.38 13.01
C THR A 52 -10.94 -9.58 13.02
N ALA A 53 -11.51 -10.02 11.90
CA ALA A 53 -12.95 -10.34 11.83
C ALA A 53 -13.35 -11.44 12.83
N PHE A 54 -12.58 -12.52 12.94
CA PHE A 54 -12.84 -13.59 13.89
C PHE A 54 -12.71 -13.12 15.34
N ILE A 55 -11.73 -12.30 15.67
CA ILE A 55 -11.59 -11.72 17.01
C ILE A 55 -12.87 -10.95 17.38
N ILE A 56 -13.42 -10.18 16.45
CA ILE A 56 -14.64 -9.39 16.68
C ILE A 56 -15.88 -10.29 16.74
N LEU A 57 -16.02 -11.25 15.81
CA LEU A 57 -17.21 -12.11 15.74
C LEU A 57 -17.32 -13.11 16.89
N LEU A 58 -16.19 -13.56 17.44
CA LEU A 58 -16.14 -14.50 18.56
C LEU A 58 -16.25 -13.79 19.93
N ALA A 59 -16.16 -12.47 19.95
CA ALA A 59 -16.42 -11.70 21.16
C ALA A 59 -17.93 -11.49 21.32
N ASP A 60 -18.47 -11.84 22.48
CA ASP A 60 -19.88 -11.60 22.81
C ASP A 60 -20.11 -10.12 23.15
N ILE A 61 -20.04 -9.28 22.09
CA ILE A 61 -20.18 -7.83 22.21
C ILE A 61 -21.56 -7.43 21.70
N ASN A 62 -22.32 -6.75 22.54
CA ASN A 62 -23.51 -6.05 22.07
C ASN A 62 -23.12 -4.88 21.21
N PHE A 63 -23.29 -5.00 19.90
CA PHE A 63 -23.11 -3.92 18.93
C PHE A 63 -24.24 -2.89 19.11
N THR A 64 -24.17 -2.07 20.15
CA THR A 64 -24.97 -0.86 20.25
C THR A 64 -24.38 0.13 19.28
N GLY A 65 -25.20 0.73 18.41
CA GLY A 65 -24.76 1.59 17.28
C GLY A 65 -23.88 2.80 17.61
N GLU A 66 -23.43 2.95 18.85
CA GLU A 66 -22.53 3.98 19.33
C GLU A 66 -21.03 3.58 19.28
N MET A 67 -20.74 2.28 19.10
CA MET A 67 -19.37 1.81 19.00
C MET A 67 -18.92 1.77 17.53
N GLU A 68 -18.02 2.65 17.15
CA GLU A 68 -17.48 2.73 15.79
C GLU A 68 -15.97 2.52 15.76
N GLY A 69 -15.51 2.01 14.64
CA GLY A 69 -14.09 1.90 14.30
C GLY A 69 -13.31 1.01 15.27
N ILE A 70 -12.19 1.53 15.75
CA ILE A 70 -11.24 0.79 16.58
C ILE A 70 -11.78 0.39 17.95
N ARG A 71 -12.80 1.09 18.47
CA ARG A 71 -13.42 0.76 19.76
C ARG A 71 -14.04 -0.64 19.75
N VAL A 72 -14.57 -1.07 18.61
CA VAL A 72 -15.09 -2.44 18.44
C VAL A 72 -13.99 -3.47 18.63
N THR A 73 -12.82 -3.25 17.99
CA THR A 73 -11.67 -4.14 18.12
C THR A 73 -11.11 -4.14 19.56
N GLN A 74 -11.02 -2.96 20.18
CA GLN A 74 -10.60 -2.86 21.59
C GLN A 74 -11.52 -3.64 22.52
N SER A 75 -12.83 -3.49 22.38
CA SER A 75 -13.81 -4.22 23.17
C SER A 75 -13.70 -5.73 22.95
N ALA A 76 -13.52 -6.17 21.70
CA ALA A 76 -13.35 -7.58 21.38
C ALA A 76 -12.09 -8.17 22.02
N ILE A 77 -10.97 -7.47 21.93
CA ILE A 77 -9.71 -7.93 22.54
C ILE A 77 -9.79 -7.89 24.07
N THR A 78 -10.46 -6.89 24.63
CA THR A 78 -10.71 -6.83 26.10
C THR A 78 -11.54 -8.02 26.55
N HIS A 79 -12.54 -8.44 25.78
CA HIS A 79 -13.33 -9.62 26.07
C HIS A 79 -12.46 -10.90 26.11
N HIS A 80 -11.50 -11.03 25.21
CA HIS A 80 -10.65 -12.24 25.12
C HIS A 80 -9.44 -12.22 26.07
N LEU A 81 -8.81 -11.07 26.29
CA LEU A 81 -7.53 -10.92 27.02
C LEU A 81 -7.67 -10.15 28.33
N GLY A 82 -8.88 -9.71 28.69
CA GLY A 82 -9.11 -8.85 29.85
C GLY A 82 -8.59 -7.42 29.64
N GLU A 83 -8.53 -6.65 30.73
CA GLU A 83 -8.17 -5.22 30.68
C GLU A 83 -6.77 -4.93 30.07
N ASN A 84 -5.84 -5.86 30.18
CA ASN A 84 -4.51 -5.75 29.54
C ASN A 84 -4.58 -5.71 28.01
N GLY A 85 -5.65 -6.24 27.41
CA GLY A 85 -5.90 -6.18 25.97
C GLY A 85 -5.99 -4.75 25.45
N VAL A 86 -6.53 -3.82 26.23
CA VAL A 86 -6.62 -2.39 25.85
C VAL A 86 -5.24 -1.79 25.62
N TYR A 87 -4.28 -2.03 26.52
CA TYR A 87 -2.92 -1.53 26.40
C TYR A 87 -2.21 -2.12 25.16
N PHE A 88 -2.39 -3.41 24.93
CA PHE A 88 -1.84 -4.08 23.76
C PHE A 88 -2.34 -3.44 22.45
N VAL A 89 -3.66 -3.30 22.34
CA VAL A 89 -4.29 -2.69 21.13
C VAL A 89 -3.84 -1.25 20.97
N SER A 90 -3.81 -0.48 22.05
CA SER A 90 -3.40 0.93 21.99
C SER A 90 -1.95 1.09 21.53
N ALA A 91 -1.05 0.24 22.02
CA ALA A 91 0.34 0.23 21.58
C ALA A 91 0.46 -0.17 20.09
N ALA A 92 -0.23 -1.25 19.69
CA ALA A 92 -0.22 -1.73 18.31
C ALA A 92 -0.73 -0.66 17.33
N ILE A 93 -1.87 -0.02 17.65
CA ILE A 93 -2.44 1.04 16.81
C ILE A 93 -1.51 2.25 16.73
N SER A 94 -0.90 2.64 17.85
CA SER A 94 0.04 3.77 17.85
C SER A 94 1.21 3.51 16.90
N LEU A 95 1.75 2.29 16.91
CA LEU A 95 2.82 1.88 15.99
C LEU A 95 2.33 1.86 14.53
N PHE A 96 1.17 1.28 14.25
CA PHE A 96 0.61 1.23 12.89
C PHE A 96 0.26 2.63 12.37
N ALA A 97 -0.31 3.49 13.19
CA ALA A 97 -0.61 4.86 12.80
C ALA A 97 0.68 5.63 12.49
N PHE A 98 1.70 5.50 13.33
CA PHE A 98 2.99 6.13 13.10
C PHE A 98 3.63 5.66 11.78
N THR A 99 3.70 4.35 11.55
CA THR A 99 4.28 3.80 10.31
C THR A 99 3.49 4.22 9.08
N SER A 100 2.16 4.29 9.17
CA SER A 100 1.30 4.76 8.07
C SER A 100 1.54 6.24 7.75
N VAL A 101 1.69 7.09 8.76
CA VAL A 101 2.02 8.51 8.56
C VAL A 101 3.37 8.65 7.86
N VAL A 102 4.40 7.91 8.30
CA VAL A 102 5.73 7.96 7.67
C VAL A 102 5.69 7.43 6.23
N ALA A 103 5.02 6.30 5.98
CA ALA A 103 4.93 5.72 4.65
C ALA A 103 4.20 6.64 3.66
N ASN A 104 3.05 7.18 4.05
CA ASN A 104 2.29 8.11 3.20
C ASN A 104 3.05 9.41 2.93
N TYR A 105 3.83 9.91 3.90
CA TYR A 105 4.73 11.03 3.67
C TYR A 105 5.74 10.72 2.57
N ALA A 106 6.40 9.56 2.64
CA ALA A 106 7.40 9.13 1.66
C ALA A 106 6.80 8.92 0.25
N TYR A 107 5.58 8.36 0.16
CA TYR A 107 4.89 8.19 -1.13
C TYR A 107 4.60 9.52 -1.79
N ALA A 108 4.10 10.49 -1.04
CA ALA A 108 3.81 11.79 -1.60
C ALA A 108 5.09 12.62 -1.86
N GLU A 109 6.15 12.45 -1.06
CA GLU A 109 7.45 13.07 -1.32
C GLU A 109 8.03 12.63 -2.68
N SER A 110 7.86 11.37 -3.06
CA SER A 110 8.31 10.87 -4.37
C SER A 110 7.69 11.63 -5.55
N ASN A 111 6.45 12.12 -5.39
CA ASN A 111 5.77 12.92 -6.41
C ASN A 111 6.36 14.33 -6.56
N LEU A 112 6.97 14.90 -5.51
CA LEU A 112 7.64 16.21 -5.62
C LEU A 112 8.79 16.16 -6.63
N HIS A 113 9.51 15.04 -6.66
CA HIS A 113 10.57 14.84 -7.64
C HIS A 113 10.02 14.79 -9.06
N PHE A 114 8.91 14.08 -9.28
CA PHE A 114 8.24 14.01 -10.57
C PHE A 114 7.78 15.38 -11.07
N PHE A 115 7.23 16.22 -10.20
CA PHE A 115 6.79 17.57 -10.53
C PHE A 115 7.91 18.61 -10.55
N LYS A 116 9.18 18.21 -10.34
CA LYS A 116 10.34 19.10 -10.24
C LYS A 116 10.20 20.16 -9.12
N LEU A 117 9.43 19.85 -8.11
CA LEU A 117 9.24 20.64 -6.89
C LEU A 117 10.17 20.20 -5.76
N ASP A 118 11.17 19.40 -6.05
CA ASP A 118 12.16 18.88 -5.10
C ASP A 118 13.23 19.92 -4.72
N ASN A 119 12.82 21.16 -4.65
CA ASN A 119 13.64 22.25 -4.10
C ASN A 119 13.35 22.44 -2.61
N LYS A 120 14.23 23.13 -1.89
CA LYS A 120 14.10 23.36 -0.45
C LYS A 120 12.75 23.98 -0.06
N ILE A 121 12.23 24.91 -0.88
CA ILE A 121 10.96 25.60 -0.65
C ILE A 121 9.78 24.63 -0.84
N GLY A 122 9.74 23.89 -1.96
CA GLY A 122 8.68 22.93 -2.24
C GLY A 122 8.60 21.82 -1.20
N ARG A 123 9.75 21.28 -0.79
CA ARG A 123 9.82 20.26 0.26
C ARG A 123 9.34 20.81 1.61
N THR A 124 9.74 22.02 1.99
CA THR A 124 9.27 22.65 3.24
C THR A 124 7.77 22.92 3.20
N LEU A 125 7.25 23.46 2.08
CA LEU A 125 5.82 23.71 1.91
C LEU A 125 5.01 22.42 2.01
N TYR A 126 5.45 21.36 1.30
CA TYR A 126 4.82 20.04 1.36
C TYR A 126 4.81 19.49 2.80
N THR A 127 5.96 19.49 3.49
CA THR A 127 6.06 18.97 4.86
C THR A 127 5.14 19.73 5.81
N THR A 128 5.11 21.08 5.70
CA THR A 128 4.23 21.91 6.53
C THR A 128 2.76 21.59 6.28
N MET A 129 2.35 21.47 5.02
CA MET A 129 0.99 21.14 4.65
C MET A 129 0.62 19.72 5.12
N TYR A 130 1.52 18.75 4.98
CA TYR A 130 1.31 17.39 5.47
C TYR A 130 1.10 17.34 6.99
N LEU A 131 1.97 18.00 7.76
CA LEU A 131 1.84 18.07 9.21
C LEU A 131 0.55 18.80 9.65
N ALA A 132 0.18 19.87 8.95
CA ALA A 132 -1.09 20.56 9.21
C ALA A 132 -2.30 19.65 8.97
N MET A 133 -2.28 18.81 7.94
CA MET A 133 -3.33 17.81 7.69
C MET A 133 -3.38 16.71 8.76
N VAL A 134 -2.24 16.26 9.26
CA VAL A 134 -2.16 15.30 10.37
C VAL A 134 -2.77 15.91 11.65
N LEU A 135 -2.42 17.15 11.98
CA LEU A 135 -2.97 17.87 13.13
C LEU A 135 -4.48 18.10 12.98
N TRP A 136 -4.93 18.51 11.80
CA TRP A 136 -6.36 18.65 11.53
C TRP A 136 -7.09 17.31 11.68
N GLY A 137 -6.56 16.24 11.11
CA GLY A 137 -7.16 14.90 11.19
C GLY A 137 -7.25 14.36 12.62
N SER A 138 -6.31 14.73 13.50
CA SER A 138 -6.35 14.34 14.92
C SER A 138 -7.46 15.04 15.71
N SER A 139 -7.95 16.20 15.26
CA SER A 139 -9.01 16.99 15.90
C SER A 139 -10.37 16.88 15.21
N ALA A 140 -10.40 16.43 13.96
CA ALA A 140 -11.63 16.26 13.18
C ALA A 140 -12.45 15.04 13.65
N SER A 141 -13.76 15.07 13.36
CA SER A 141 -14.62 13.92 13.65
C SER A 141 -14.27 12.73 12.73
N LEU A 142 -14.39 11.52 13.25
CA LEU A 142 -14.12 10.28 12.51
C LEU A 142 -14.91 10.23 11.19
N LYS A 143 -16.17 10.68 11.21
CA LYS A 143 -17.03 10.73 10.03
C LYS A 143 -16.48 11.67 8.94
N GLN A 144 -15.98 12.84 9.33
CA GLN A 144 -15.39 13.81 8.39
C GLN A 144 -14.12 13.27 7.75
N VAL A 145 -13.22 12.68 8.56
CA VAL A 145 -11.97 12.09 8.08
C VAL A 145 -12.28 10.99 7.08
N TRP A 146 -13.18 10.07 7.40
CA TRP A 146 -13.55 8.99 6.50
C TRP A 146 -14.20 9.48 5.21
N SER A 147 -15.08 10.48 5.28
CA SER A 147 -15.72 11.03 4.06
C SER A 147 -14.70 11.64 3.11
N MET A 148 -13.72 12.38 3.64
CA MET A 148 -12.63 12.94 2.82
C MET A 148 -11.72 11.86 2.25
N ALA A 149 -11.36 10.88 3.07
CA ALA A 149 -10.53 9.77 2.65
C ALA A 149 -11.20 8.93 1.55
N ASP A 150 -12.51 8.68 1.65
CA ASP A 150 -13.29 7.94 0.65
C ASP A 150 -13.28 8.66 -0.71
N VAL A 151 -13.44 9.98 -0.73
CA VAL A 151 -13.37 10.76 -1.97
C VAL A 151 -11.95 10.74 -2.55
N ALA A 152 -10.94 10.96 -1.72
CA ALA A 152 -9.55 10.98 -2.18
C ALA A 152 -9.13 9.62 -2.74
N LEU A 153 -9.42 8.53 -2.02
CA LEU A 153 -9.14 7.17 -2.47
C LEU A 153 -9.89 6.81 -3.75
N GLY A 154 -11.16 7.21 -3.85
CA GLY A 154 -11.96 7.00 -5.06
C GLY A 154 -11.35 7.66 -6.30
N LEU A 155 -10.92 8.91 -6.18
CA LEU A 155 -10.26 9.64 -7.26
C LEU A 155 -8.91 9.02 -7.62
N MET A 156 -8.09 8.68 -6.63
CA MET A 156 -6.81 7.99 -6.86
C MET A 156 -7.01 6.65 -7.60
N THR A 157 -7.96 5.85 -7.14
CA THR A 157 -8.28 4.55 -7.74
C THR A 157 -8.74 4.70 -9.18
N LEU A 158 -9.61 5.70 -9.47
CA LEU A 158 -10.08 5.96 -10.84
C LEU A 158 -8.91 6.24 -11.79
N VAL A 159 -8.02 7.14 -11.42
CA VAL A 159 -6.84 7.49 -12.22
C VAL A 159 -5.92 6.29 -12.39
N ASN A 160 -5.67 5.55 -11.31
CA ASN A 160 -4.78 4.39 -11.34
C ASN A 160 -5.34 3.24 -12.18
N VAL A 161 -6.64 2.96 -12.13
CA VAL A 161 -7.28 1.93 -12.96
C VAL A 161 -7.11 2.25 -14.44
N ILE A 162 -7.29 3.51 -14.85
CA ILE A 162 -7.05 3.93 -16.24
C ILE A 162 -5.60 3.66 -16.64
N ALA A 163 -4.64 4.00 -15.77
CA ALA A 163 -3.22 3.74 -16.01
C ALA A 163 -2.92 2.24 -16.12
N ILE A 164 -3.48 1.40 -15.24
CA ILE A 164 -3.31 -0.07 -15.27
C ILE A 164 -3.85 -0.64 -16.57
N VAL A 165 -5.02 -0.20 -17.02
CA VAL A 165 -5.61 -0.67 -18.31
C VAL A 165 -4.68 -0.33 -19.47
N GLN A 166 -4.12 0.88 -19.50
CA GLN A 166 -3.17 1.28 -20.54
C GLN A 166 -1.84 0.50 -20.47
N LEU A 167 -1.37 0.17 -19.27
CA LEU A 167 -0.14 -0.58 -19.06
C LEU A 167 -0.30 -2.10 -19.18
N THR A 168 -1.52 -2.61 -19.33
CA THR A 168 -1.79 -4.06 -19.43
C THR A 168 -0.94 -4.77 -20.47
N PRO A 169 -0.75 -4.27 -21.72
CA PRO A 169 0.12 -4.92 -22.69
C PRO A 169 1.57 -5.05 -22.21
N THR A 170 2.09 -4.02 -21.55
CA THR A 170 3.44 -4.02 -20.95
C THR A 170 3.55 -5.04 -19.82
N ILE A 171 2.56 -5.12 -18.94
CA ILE A 171 2.50 -6.08 -17.83
C ILE A 171 2.50 -7.52 -18.38
N VAL A 172 1.71 -7.78 -19.39
CA VAL A 172 1.63 -9.11 -20.04
C VAL A 172 2.96 -9.48 -20.70
N ALA A 173 3.62 -8.52 -21.38
CA ALA A 173 4.91 -8.76 -22.02
C ALA A 173 5.99 -9.09 -20.98
N LEU A 174 6.09 -8.31 -19.91
CA LEU A 174 7.01 -8.55 -18.79
C LEU A 174 6.77 -9.90 -18.11
N THR A 175 5.51 -10.25 -17.89
CA THR A 175 5.15 -11.53 -17.26
C THR A 175 5.52 -12.71 -18.14
N LYS A 176 5.34 -12.60 -19.47
CA LYS A 176 5.77 -13.63 -20.41
C LYS A 176 7.27 -13.79 -20.43
N ASP A 177 8.04 -12.70 -20.43
CA ASP A 177 9.49 -12.74 -20.38
C ASP A 177 9.97 -13.47 -19.12
N TYR A 178 9.49 -13.04 -17.95
CA TYR A 178 9.81 -13.66 -16.67
C TYR A 178 9.53 -15.17 -16.66
N ASN A 179 8.34 -15.56 -17.14
CA ASN A 179 7.95 -16.97 -17.17
C ASN A 179 8.77 -17.77 -18.17
N ASN A 180 9.22 -17.19 -19.27
CA ASN A 180 10.09 -17.86 -20.23
C ASN A 180 11.49 -18.06 -19.66
N LYS A 181 12.06 -17.05 -19.04
CA LYS A 181 13.37 -17.14 -18.36
C LYS A 181 13.36 -18.20 -17.26
N ARG A 182 12.28 -18.26 -16.47
CA ARG A 182 12.13 -19.27 -15.39
C ARG A 182 12.09 -20.72 -15.88
N LYS A 183 11.77 -20.98 -17.15
CA LYS A 183 11.75 -22.34 -17.71
C LYS A 183 13.12 -22.87 -18.11
N ILE A 184 14.15 -22.03 -18.13
CA ILE A 184 15.51 -22.42 -18.46
C ILE A 184 16.08 -23.29 -17.34
N VAL A 185 16.64 -24.44 -17.70
CA VAL A 185 17.26 -25.37 -16.72
C VAL A 185 18.53 -24.73 -16.15
N ASN A 186 18.71 -24.78 -14.82
CA ASN A 186 19.83 -24.16 -14.12
C ASN A 186 19.92 -22.63 -14.29
N VAL A 187 18.77 -21.94 -14.36
CA VAL A 187 18.70 -20.49 -14.44
C VAL A 187 19.33 -19.83 -13.22
N THR A 188 20.19 -18.85 -13.44
CA THR A 188 20.76 -17.99 -12.39
C THR A 188 19.95 -16.72 -12.19
N ASP A 189 20.18 -16.01 -11.08
CA ASP A 189 19.53 -14.71 -10.86
C ASP A 189 19.90 -13.67 -11.94
N GLU A 190 21.10 -13.78 -12.51
CA GLU A 190 21.56 -12.93 -13.62
C GLU A 190 20.81 -13.22 -14.92
N ASP A 191 20.53 -14.50 -15.21
CA ASP A 191 19.73 -14.91 -16.38
C ASP A 191 18.27 -14.44 -16.27
N MET A 192 17.76 -14.34 -15.06
CA MET A 192 16.41 -13.86 -14.75
C MET A 192 16.31 -12.32 -14.79
N ALA A 193 17.44 -11.61 -14.79
CA ALA A 193 17.43 -10.15 -14.77
C ALA A 193 16.72 -9.56 -15.99
N PHE A 194 15.99 -8.49 -15.75
CA PHE A 194 15.30 -7.75 -16.80
C PHE A 194 16.30 -7.00 -17.68
N LYS A 195 16.17 -7.18 -18.99
CA LYS A 195 16.89 -6.41 -20.00
C LYS A 195 15.87 -5.72 -20.91
N ALA A 196 15.95 -4.40 -20.98
CA ALA A 196 14.99 -3.60 -21.75
C ALA A 196 15.00 -3.93 -23.27
N GLU A 197 16.10 -4.52 -23.74
CA GLU A 197 16.28 -4.92 -25.15
C GLU A 197 15.49 -6.19 -25.51
N ASP A 198 15.18 -7.03 -24.50
CA ASP A 198 14.49 -8.32 -24.71
C ASP A 198 12.99 -8.15 -25.00
N ILE A 199 12.43 -6.97 -24.73
CA ILE A 199 10.99 -6.75 -24.77
C ILE A 199 10.65 -5.43 -25.48
N GLN A 200 9.68 -5.48 -26.40
CA GLN A 200 9.08 -4.26 -26.96
C GLN A 200 8.15 -3.63 -25.93
N LEU A 201 8.66 -2.68 -25.16
CA LEU A 201 7.87 -1.94 -24.20
C LEU A 201 7.23 -0.71 -24.85
N GLN A 202 6.02 -0.38 -24.40
CA GLN A 202 5.40 0.91 -24.72
C GLN A 202 6.06 1.99 -23.87
N GLY A 203 6.91 2.80 -24.47
CA GLY A 203 7.64 3.88 -23.83
C GLY A 203 9.15 3.62 -23.71
N LYS A 204 9.88 4.65 -23.24
CA LYS A 204 11.32 4.55 -23.00
C LYS A 204 11.56 4.18 -21.55
N VAL A 205 12.31 3.11 -21.34
CA VAL A 205 12.87 2.80 -20.02
C VAL A 205 14.10 3.68 -19.83
N GLU A 206 14.18 4.41 -18.73
CA GLU A 206 15.36 5.23 -18.44
C GLU A 206 16.59 4.34 -18.31
N PRO A 207 17.69 4.69 -19.03
CA PRO A 207 18.92 3.91 -19.00
C PRO A 207 19.46 3.85 -17.56
N GLY A 208 19.81 2.66 -17.10
CA GLY A 208 20.52 2.45 -15.83
C GLY A 208 19.66 2.13 -14.61
N ILE A 209 18.32 2.23 -14.67
CA ILE A 209 17.47 1.84 -13.54
C ILE A 209 17.53 0.33 -13.29
N TRP A 210 17.56 -0.47 -14.35
CA TRP A 210 17.57 -1.94 -14.31
C TRP A 210 18.92 -2.56 -14.69
N GLN A 211 19.95 -1.75 -14.92
CA GLN A 211 21.26 -2.20 -15.39
C GLN A 211 22.31 -2.35 -14.27
N LYS A 212 21.92 -2.33 -13.01
CA LYS A 212 22.85 -2.46 -11.88
C LYS A 212 22.69 -3.77 -11.17
#